data_4962e138fafb996bf34676d9782028ed
#
_entry.id   4962e138fafb996bf34676d9782028ed
#
_cell.length_a   1.000
_cell.length_b   1.000
_cell.length_c   1.000
_cell.angle_alpha   90.00
_cell.angle_beta   90.00
_cell.angle_gamma   90.00
#
_symmetry.space_group_name_H-M   'P 1'
#
loop_
_entity.id
_entity.type
_entity.pdbx_description
1 polymer ?
#
loop_
_entity_poly.entity_id
_entity_poly.type
_entity_poly.pdbx_seq_one_letter_code
_entity_poly.pdbx_strand_id
1 'polypeptide(L)'
;MINAIFAMDAAGGLGKNGTLPWPKNTRDFRWFRSNTTGTTVVMGRNTWDDPIFPKPLKHRENIVLTSKPLPYYPHTWPIKIEDARKWFSENSDKDIFIIGGVRVLVTYWDLIERFYVTTFPKDYECDVKLHKHLIDDLNKKRLLHHHKYEDLEFKILQ
;
A
#
# COMPACT_ATOMS: atom_id res chain seq x y z
N MET A 1 13.99 -2.59 5.15
CA MET A 1 13.12 -3.60 4.51
C MET A 1 12.01 -2.90 3.74
N ILE A 2 11.75 -3.35 2.54
CA ILE A 2 10.67 -2.79 1.71
C ILE A 2 9.42 -3.66 1.89
N ASN A 3 8.35 -3.05 2.37
CA ASN A 3 7.07 -3.68 2.63
C ASN A 3 5.99 -3.07 1.75
N ALA A 4 4.91 -3.81 1.53
CA ALA A 4 3.66 -3.25 1.02
C ALA A 4 2.57 -3.42 2.07
N ILE A 5 1.64 -2.49 2.11
CA ILE A 5 0.44 -2.59 2.94
C ILE A 5 -0.75 -2.16 2.09
N PHE A 6 -1.73 -3.06 1.96
CA PHE A 6 -2.91 -2.80 1.13
C PHE A 6 -4.08 -3.69 1.56
N ALA A 7 -5.25 -3.31 1.11
CA ALA A 7 -6.48 -4.07 1.32
C ALA A 7 -7.02 -4.58 -0.01
N MET A 8 -7.62 -5.76 -0.01
CA MET A 8 -8.30 -6.32 -1.18
C MET A 8 -9.56 -7.06 -0.74
N ASP A 9 -10.47 -7.27 -1.69
CA ASP A 9 -11.64 -8.09 -1.43
C ASP A 9 -11.38 -9.58 -1.70
N ALA A 10 -12.41 -10.41 -1.53
CA ALA A 10 -12.29 -11.87 -1.69
C ALA A 10 -11.88 -12.31 -3.09
N ALA A 11 -12.08 -11.46 -4.11
CA ALA A 11 -11.72 -11.73 -5.50
C ALA A 11 -10.42 -11.03 -5.95
N GLY A 12 -9.64 -10.50 -5.00
CA GLY A 12 -8.43 -9.73 -5.29
C GLY A 12 -8.70 -8.32 -5.78
N GLY A 13 -9.91 -7.81 -5.55
CA GLY A 13 -10.30 -6.46 -5.94
C GLY A 13 -9.65 -5.40 -5.08
N LEU A 14 -9.18 -4.32 -5.70
CA LEU A 14 -8.44 -3.23 -5.05
C LEU A 14 -9.17 -1.90 -5.11
N GLY A 15 -10.18 -1.78 -5.97
CA GLY A 15 -10.95 -0.55 -6.11
C GLY A 15 -12.09 -0.68 -7.09
N LYS A 16 -13.04 0.25 -6.98
CA LYS A 16 -14.21 0.34 -7.86
C LYS A 16 -14.58 1.79 -8.08
N ASN A 17 -14.70 2.18 -9.36
CA ASN A 17 -15.05 3.56 -9.74
C ASN A 17 -14.15 4.62 -9.08
N GLY A 18 -12.85 4.32 -8.97
CA GLY A 18 -11.87 5.23 -8.38
C GLY A 18 -11.89 5.33 -6.86
N THR A 19 -12.67 4.49 -6.17
CA THR A 19 -12.78 4.49 -4.71
C THR A 19 -12.62 3.08 -4.15
N LEU A 20 -12.51 2.98 -2.83
CA LEU A 20 -12.57 1.71 -2.13
C LEU A 20 -14.05 1.33 -1.94
N PRO A 21 -14.48 0.15 -2.40
CA PRO A 21 -15.90 -0.22 -2.40
C PRO A 21 -16.43 -0.69 -1.04
N TRP A 22 -15.53 -1.10 -0.15
CA TRP A 22 -15.93 -1.53 1.19
C TRP A 22 -16.13 -0.35 2.12
N PRO A 23 -16.99 -0.51 3.15
CA PRO A 23 -17.19 0.56 4.14
C PRO A 23 -15.92 0.88 4.90
N LYS A 24 -15.82 2.10 5.40
CA LYS A 24 -14.74 2.47 6.32
C LYS A 24 -14.70 1.50 7.50
N ASN A 25 -13.49 1.03 7.81
CA ASN A 25 -13.30 0.04 8.84
C ASN A 25 -12.25 0.55 9.83
N THR A 26 -12.66 0.78 11.07
CA THR A 26 -11.79 1.31 12.13
C THR A 26 -10.63 0.38 12.43
N ARG A 27 -10.87 -0.94 12.40
CA ARG A 27 -9.84 -1.96 12.64
C ARG A 27 -8.78 -1.92 11.57
N ASP A 28 -9.17 -1.74 10.31
CA ASP A 28 -8.25 -1.62 9.19
C ASP A 28 -7.42 -0.33 9.28
N PHE A 29 -8.02 0.79 9.63
CA PHE A 29 -7.29 2.05 9.84
C PHE A 29 -6.27 1.96 10.96
N ARG A 30 -6.60 1.29 12.06
CA ARG A 30 -5.67 1.06 13.18
C ARG A 30 -4.51 0.17 12.75
N TRP A 31 -4.78 -0.87 12.00
CA TRP A 31 -3.77 -1.76 11.42
C TRP A 31 -2.80 -0.97 10.55
N PHE A 32 -3.32 -0.19 9.62
CA PHE A 32 -2.51 0.65 8.75
C PHE A 32 -1.64 1.63 9.57
N ARG A 33 -2.24 2.36 10.47
CA ARG A 33 -1.53 3.36 11.27
C ARG A 33 -0.48 2.73 12.18
N SER A 34 -0.81 1.66 12.88
CA SER A 34 0.13 1.03 13.81
C SER A 34 1.34 0.42 13.10
N ASN A 35 1.16 -0.10 11.89
CA ASN A 35 2.26 -0.67 11.12
C ASN A 35 3.14 0.39 10.44
N THR A 36 2.57 1.53 10.05
CA THR A 36 3.32 2.54 9.27
C THR A 36 3.88 3.70 10.10
N THR A 37 3.37 3.94 11.30
CA THR A 37 3.86 5.02 12.16
C THR A 37 5.35 4.84 12.48
N GLY A 38 6.12 5.92 12.32
CA GLY A 38 7.58 5.89 12.53
C GLY A 38 8.37 5.35 11.34
N THR A 39 7.71 5.06 10.22
CA THR A 39 8.36 4.54 9.01
C THR A 39 8.33 5.56 7.87
N THR A 40 8.84 5.15 6.72
CA THR A 40 8.74 5.88 5.46
C THR A 40 7.65 5.26 4.61
N VAL A 41 6.67 6.06 4.17
CA VAL A 41 5.60 5.61 3.28
C VAL A 41 5.84 6.12 1.87
N VAL A 42 5.63 5.25 0.88
CA VAL A 42 5.81 5.57 -0.54
C VAL A 42 4.47 5.40 -1.25
N MET A 43 4.10 6.40 -2.02
CA MET A 43 2.83 6.42 -2.75
C MET A 43 2.98 7.03 -4.13
N GLY A 44 2.04 6.70 -5.01
CA GLY A 44 1.91 7.35 -6.30
C GLY A 44 1.19 8.69 -6.19
N ARG A 45 1.27 9.49 -7.27
CA ARG A 45 0.65 10.82 -7.31
C ARG A 45 -0.86 10.76 -7.12
N ASN A 46 -1.54 9.76 -7.71
CA ASN A 46 -2.99 9.65 -7.59
C ASN A 46 -3.45 9.41 -6.16
N THR A 47 -2.70 8.65 -5.39
CA THR A 47 -2.98 8.46 -3.96
C THR A 47 -2.82 9.77 -3.20
N TRP A 48 -1.73 10.49 -3.46
CA TRP A 48 -1.48 11.79 -2.83
C TRP A 48 -2.57 12.80 -3.16
N ASP A 49 -3.01 12.86 -4.42
CA ASP A 49 -4.00 13.83 -4.90
C ASP A 49 -5.45 13.46 -4.53
N ASP A 50 -5.69 12.27 -4.00
CA ASP A 50 -7.04 11.86 -3.57
C ASP A 50 -7.56 12.85 -2.51
N PRO A 51 -8.74 13.47 -2.74
CA PRO A 51 -9.28 14.47 -1.81
C PRO A 51 -9.46 13.99 -0.37
N ILE A 52 -9.65 12.68 -0.18
CA ILE A 52 -9.82 12.12 1.17
C ILE A 52 -8.50 11.69 1.81
N PHE A 53 -7.39 11.76 1.07
CA PHE A 53 -6.08 11.40 1.63
C PHE A 53 -5.63 12.47 2.63
N PRO A 54 -5.34 12.08 3.90
CA PRO A 54 -4.94 13.04 4.94
C PRO A 54 -3.46 13.44 4.80
N LYS A 55 -3.16 14.24 3.82
CA LYS A 55 -1.78 14.62 3.46
C LYS A 55 -1.22 15.73 4.34
N PRO A 56 0.05 15.62 4.79
CA PRO A 56 0.83 14.37 4.79
C PRO A 56 0.38 13.41 5.88
N LEU A 57 0.75 12.16 5.78
CA LEU A 57 0.54 11.21 6.87
C LEU A 57 1.47 11.59 8.03
N LYS A 58 0.90 11.84 9.20
CA LYS A 58 1.63 12.29 10.39
C LYS A 58 2.54 11.20 10.94
N HIS A 59 3.67 11.61 11.51
CA HIS A 59 4.65 10.73 12.16
C HIS A 59 5.28 9.71 11.19
N ARG A 60 5.32 10.05 9.89
CA ARG A 60 5.92 9.24 8.84
C ARG A 60 6.63 10.17 7.85
N GLU A 61 7.68 9.67 7.23
CA GLU A 61 8.25 10.33 6.07
C GLU A 61 7.40 9.96 4.85
N ASN A 62 6.96 10.96 4.08
CA ASN A 62 6.08 10.77 2.94
C ASN A 62 6.87 10.93 1.65
N ILE A 63 6.95 9.88 0.85
CA ILE A 63 7.58 9.89 -0.46
C ILE A 63 6.51 9.77 -1.52
N VAL A 64 6.45 10.76 -2.41
CA VAL A 64 5.48 10.78 -3.51
C VAL A 64 6.23 10.55 -4.82
N LEU A 65 5.93 9.45 -5.50
CA LEU A 65 6.52 9.14 -6.81
C LEU A 65 5.78 9.95 -7.87
N THR A 66 6.43 10.98 -8.37
CA THR A 66 5.82 11.90 -9.34
C THR A 66 6.89 12.64 -10.13
N SER A 67 6.63 12.87 -11.42
CA SER A 67 7.43 13.76 -12.26
C SER A 67 6.85 15.17 -12.33
N LYS A 68 5.71 15.41 -11.66
CA LYS A 68 5.06 16.74 -11.58
C LYS A 68 5.55 17.49 -10.36
N PRO A 69 5.58 18.83 -10.40
CA PRO A 69 5.89 19.62 -9.21
C PRO A 69 4.96 19.29 -8.05
N LEU A 70 5.54 19.23 -6.86
CA LEU A 70 4.80 18.98 -5.63
C LEU A 70 4.95 20.19 -4.72
N PRO A 71 3.84 20.83 -4.28
CA PRO A 71 3.92 21.88 -3.28
C PRO A 71 4.58 21.39 -2.00
N TYR A 72 5.21 22.30 -1.27
CA TYR A 72 5.85 21.96 -0.01
C TYR A 72 4.84 21.44 1.02
N TYR A 73 5.16 20.32 1.61
CA TYR A 73 4.50 19.79 2.81
C TYR A 73 5.57 19.28 3.78
N PRO A 74 5.36 19.39 5.11
CA PRO A 74 6.30 18.86 6.08
C PRO A 74 6.53 17.36 5.89
N HIS A 75 7.77 16.92 6.04
CA HIS A 75 8.15 15.50 5.96
C HIS A 75 7.67 14.82 4.68
N THR A 76 7.73 15.55 3.55
CA THR A 76 7.22 15.08 2.26
C THR A 76 8.22 15.43 1.17
N TRP A 77 8.61 14.43 0.38
CA TRP A 77 9.56 14.60 -0.72
C TRP A 77 9.05 13.97 -2.01
N PRO A 78 9.11 14.69 -3.13
CA PRO A 78 8.86 14.10 -4.44
C PRO A 78 10.10 13.34 -4.90
N ILE A 79 9.88 12.17 -5.49
CA ILE A 79 10.91 11.40 -6.17
C ILE A 79 10.42 11.15 -7.58
N LYS A 80 11.22 11.48 -8.58
CA LYS A 80 10.90 11.22 -9.98
C LYS A 80 10.76 9.71 -10.21
N ILE A 81 9.81 9.33 -11.06
CA ILE A 81 9.55 7.91 -11.35
C ILE A 81 10.79 7.21 -11.87
N GLU A 82 11.57 7.87 -12.73
CA GLU A 82 12.83 7.33 -13.26
C GLU A 82 13.90 7.11 -12.19
N ASP A 83 13.81 7.78 -11.06
CA ASP A 83 14.77 7.66 -9.95
C ASP A 83 14.28 6.72 -8.83
N ALA A 84 13.07 6.18 -8.94
CA ALA A 84 12.44 5.43 -7.86
C ALA A 84 13.23 4.17 -7.47
N ARG A 85 13.67 3.37 -8.43
CA ARG A 85 14.41 2.14 -8.11
C ARG A 85 15.76 2.43 -7.46
N LYS A 86 16.44 3.47 -7.90
CA LYS A 86 17.67 3.94 -7.26
C LYS A 86 17.41 4.39 -5.82
N TRP A 87 16.33 5.14 -5.62
CA TRP A 87 15.95 5.59 -4.29
C TRP A 87 15.66 4.41 -3.35
N PHE A 88 14.90 3.40 -3.80
CA PHE A 88 14.67 2.19 -3.00
C PHE A 88 15.98 1.49 -2.64
N SER A 89 16.87 1.34 -3.58
CA SER A 89 18.17 0.71 -3.36
C SER A 89 19.00 1.46 -2.32
N GLU A 90 19.03 2.78 -2.40
CA GLU A 90 19.81 3.63 -1.49
C GLU A 90 19.20 3.75 -0.09
N ASN A 91 17.93 3.39 0.08
CA ASN A 91 17.19 3.51 1.34
C ASN A 91 16.70 2.17 1.89
N SER A 92 17.26 1.07 1.41
CA SER A 92 16.82 -0.29 1.79
C SER A 92 17.09 -0.63 3.26
N ASP A 93 17.92 0.13 3.94
CA ASP A 93 18.18 0.02 5.39
C ASP A 93 17.04 0.59 6.25
N LYS A 94 16.14 1.35 5.65
CA LYS A 94 14.98 1.92 6.33
C LYS A 94 13.78 0.98 6.26
N ASP A 95 12.84 1.16 7.20
CA ASP A 95 11.52 0.55 7.08
C ASP A 95 10.68 1.39 6.14
N ILE A 96 10.31 0.79 5.00
CA ILE A 96 9.57 1.43 3.94
C ILE A 96 8.28 0.66 3.71
N PHE A 97 7.15 1.37 3.60
CA PHE A 97 5.86 0.82 3.21
C PHE A 97 5.36 1.45 1.92
N ILE A 98 5.19 0.65 0.88
CA ILE A 98 4.46 1.05 -0.32
C ILE A 98 2.97 0.97 0.02
N ILE A 99 2.28 2.11 -0.06
CA ILE A 99 0.88 2.21 0.40
C ILE A 99 -0.13 2.37 -0.74
N GLY A 100 0.34 2.43 -1.98
CA GLY A 100 -0.53 2.53 -3.15
C GLY A 100 -0.07 3.59 -4.15
N GLY A 101 -0.74 3.80 -5.25
CA GLY A 101 -1.86 2.96 -5.71
C GLY A 101 -1.43 1.66 -6.35
N VAL A 102 -2.36 1.07 -7.07
CA VAL A 102 -2.16 -0.24 -7.68
C VAL A 102 -0.97 -0.28 -8.64
N ARG A 103 -0.79 0.77 -9.43
CA ARG A 103 0.33 0.86 -10.37
C ARG A 103 1.68 0.83 -9.65
N VAL A 104 1.81 1.56 -8.55
CA VAL A 104 3.04 1.57 -7.74
C VAL A 104 3.27 0.20 -7.11
N LEU A 105 2.24 -0.39 -6.53
CA LEU A 105 2.31 -1.73 -5.95
C LEU A 105 2.80 -2.77 -6.97
N VAL A 106 2.22 -2.78 -8.16
CA VAL A 106 2.55 -3.75 -9.22
C VAL A 106 3.94 -3.48 -9.81
N THR A 107 4.27 -2.22 -10.07
CA THR A 107 5.56 -1.84 -10.67
C THR A 107 6.74 -2.28 -9.80
N TYR A 108 6.61 -2.14 -8.49
CA TYR A 108 7.70 -2.45 -7.54
C TYR A 108 7.48 -3.74 -6.76
N TRP A 109 6.57 -4.60 -7.22
CA TRP A 109 6.26 -5.89 -6.59
C TRP A 109 7.51 -6.72 -6.32
N ASP A 110 8.44 -6.73 -7.26
CA ASP A 110 9.71 -7.48 -7.19
C ASP A 110 10.64 -6.99 -6.07
N LEU A 111 10.47 -5.77 -5.58
CA LEU A 111 11.28 -5.21 -4.49
C LEU A 111 10.68 -5.46 -3.11
N ILE A 112 9.42 -5.88 -3.05
CA ILE A 112 8.70 -6.01 -1.79
C ILE A 112 9.09 -7.32 -1.10
N GLU A 113 9.52 -7.21 0.15
CA GLU A 113 9.95 -8.36 0.97
C GLU A 113 8.82 -8.89 1.83
N ARG A 114 7.98 -8.00 2.39
CA ARG A 114 6.82 -8.37 3.20
C ARG A 114 5.56 -7.69 2.72
N PHE A 115 4.46 -8.42 2.77
CA PHE A 115 3.14 -7.97 2.36
C PHE A 115 2.22 -7.98 3.56
N TYR A 116 1.71 -6.80 3.92
CA TYR A 116 0.72 -6.61 4.98
C TYR A 116 -0.63 -6.48 4.30
N VAL A 117 -1.44 -7.52 4.35
CA VAL A 117 -2.65 -7.63 3.53
C VAL A 117 -3.89 -7.70 4.42
N THR A 118 -4.84 -6.81 4.17
CA THR A 118 -6.19 -6.90 4.70
C THR A 118 -7.09 -7.50 3.63
N THR A 119 -7.83 -8.56 3.96
CA THR A 119 -8.79 -9.15 3.04
C THR A 119 -10.19 -9.02 3.60
N PHE A 120 -11.08 -8.41 2.81
CA PHE A 120 -12.52 -8.35 3.10
C PHE A 120 -13.19 -9.58 2.49
N PRO A 121 -14.09 -10.28 3.23
CA PRO A 121 -14.58 -11.60 2.83
C PRO A 121 -15.60 -11.60 1.72
N LYS A 122 -16.00 -10.44 1.21
CA LYS A 122 -17.01 -10.29 0.16
C LYS A 122 -16.37 -9.92 -1.16
N ASP A 123 -16.96 -10.37 -2.29
CA ASP A 123 -16.64 -9.87 -3.62
C ASP A 123 -17.43 -8.58 -3.87
N TYR A 124 -16.74 -7.46 -3.97
CA TYR A 124 -17.35 -6.14 -4.21
C TYR A 124 -17.44 -5.80 -5.70
N GLU A 125 -17.15 -6.75 -6.58
CA GLU A 125 -17.21 -6.56 -8.04
C GLU A 125 -16.32 -5.40 -8.48
N CYS A 126 -15.09 -5.37 -7.99
CA CYS A 126 -14.13 -4.32 -8.30
C CYS A 126 -13.77 -4.30 -9.77
N ASP A 127 -13.57 -3.09 -10.32
CA ASP A 127 -13.06 -2.90 -11.68
C ASP A 127 -11.52 -2.86 -11.72
N VAL A 128 -10.87 -2.62 -10.58
CA VAL A 128 -9.43 -2.73 -10.43
C VAL A 128 -9.11 -3.94 -9.57
N LYS A 129 -8.42 -4.93 -10.15
CA LYS A 129 -8.07 -6.17 -9.47
C LYS A 129 -6.59 -6.46 -9.59
N LEU A 130 -6.05 -7.12 -8.57
CA LEU A 130 -4.71 -7.67 -8.63
C LEU A 130 -4.69 -8.81 -9.64
N HIS A 131 -3.70 -8.82 -10.55
CA HIS A 131 -3.58 -9.87 -11.56
C HIS A 131 -3.44 -11.23 -10.90
N LYS A 132 -4.04 -12.26 -11.51
CA LYS A 132 -4.05 -13.62 -10.97
C LYS A 132 -2.65 -14.13 -10.62
N HIS A 133 -1.65 -13.90 -11.47
CA HIS A 133 -0.30 -14.40 -11.18
C HIS A 133 0.34 -13.74 -9.96
N LEU A 134 -0.04 -12.50 -9.63
CA LEU A 134 0.41 -11.84 -8.41
C LEU A 134 -0.32 -12.38 -7.17
N ILE A 135 -1.60 -12.71 -7.32
CA ILE A 135 -2.34 -13.41 -6.25
C ILE A 135 -1.72 -14.78 -6.00
N ASP A 136 -1.38 -15.52 -7.05
CA ASP A 136 -0.72 -16.82 -6.93
C ASP A 136 0.67 -16.69 -6.26
N ASP A 137 1.43 -15.67 -6.62
CA ASP A 137 2.71 -15.36 -5.96
C ASP A 137 2.51 -15.05 -4.48
N LEU A 138 1.53 -14.23 -4.16
CA LEU A 138 1.19 -13.88 -2.78
C LEU A 138 0.82 -15.11 -1.95
N ASN A 139 0.04 -16.02 -2.54
CA ASN A 139 -0.42 -17.25 -1.87
C ASN A 139 0.70 -18.27 -1.65
N LYS A 140 1.82 -18.15 -2.35
CA LYS A 140 3.00 -19.01 -2.16
C LYS A 140 3.91 -18.54 -1.04
N LYS A 141 3.71 -17.33 -0.56
CA LYS A 141 4.58 -16.74 0.46
C LYS A 141 4.33 -17.35 1.83
N ARG A 142 5.36 -17.30 2.66
CA ARG A 142 5.27 -17.80 4.02
C ARG A 142 4.40 -16.89 4.87
N LEU A 143 3.44 -17.48 5.57
CA LEU A 143 2.56 -16.76 6.49
C LEU A 143 3.31 -16.51 7.80
N LEU A 144 3.54 -15.23 8.13
CA LEU A 144 4.17 -14.80 9.37
C LEU A 144 3.17 -14.44 10.47
N HIS A 145 2.02 -13.92 10.08
CA HIS A 145 0.96 -13.48 10.98
C HIS A 145 -0.38 -13.64 10.30
N HIS A 146 -1.37 -14.09 11.07
CA HIS A 146 -2.74 -14.22 10.59
C HIS A 146 -3.71 -13.95 11.74
N HIS A 147 -4.62 -13.04 11.52
CA HIS A 147 -5.73 -12.79 12.46
C HIS A 147 -7.01 -12.60 11.67
N LYS A 148 -8.00 -13.44 11.97
CA LYS A 148 -9.30 -13.41 11.30
C LYS A 148 -10.37 -12.84 12.22
N TYR A 149 -11.02 -11.78 11.76
CA TYR A 149 -12.21 -11.21 12.36
C TYR A 149 -13.43 -11.58 11.51
N GLU A 150 -14.62 -11.27 11.98
CA GLU A 150 -15.86 -11.54 11.24
C GLU A 150 -15.93 -10.73 9.93
N ASP A 151 -15.46 -9.49 9.95
CA ASP A 151 -15.58 -8.53 8.85
C ASP A 151 -14.33 -8.37 7.98
N LEU A 152 -13.19 -8.91 8.41
CA LEU A 152 -11.94 -8.87 7.65
C LEU A 152 -10.91 -9.83 8.24
N GLU A 153 -9.83 -10.07 7.51
CA GLU A 153 -8.66 -10.75 8.07
C GLU A 153 -7.37 -10.03 7.71
N PHE A 154 -6.39 -10.11 8.61
CA PHE A 154 -5.05 -9.57 8.42
C PHE A 154 -4.05 -10.70 8.21
N LYS A 155 -3.16 -10.53 7.25
CA LYS A 155 -2.03 -11.43 7.04
C LYS A 155 -0.75 -10.63 6.83
N ILE A 156 0.35 -11.16 7.33
CA ILE A 156 1.69 -10.73 6.96
C ILE A 156 2.36 -11.91 6.26
N LEU A 157 2.80 -11.67 5.04
CA LEU A 157 3.36 -12.70 4.15
C LEU A 157 4.78 -12.29 3.73
N GLN A 158 5.67 -13.29 3.65
CA GLN A 158 7.06 -13.05 3.24
C GLN A 158 7.55 -14.11 2.26
#